data_56bc59975c9bd0857e3280505231a4e1
#
_entry.id   56bc59975c9bd0857e3280505231a4e1
#
_cell.length_a   1.000
_cell.length_b   1.000
_cell.length_c   1.000
_cell.angle_alpha   90.00
_cell.angle_beta   90.00
_cell.angle_gamma   90.00
#
_symmetry.space_group_name_H-M   'P 1'
#
loop_
_entity.id
_entity.type
_entity.pdbx_description
1 polymer ?
#
loop_
_entity_poly.entity_id
_entity_poly.type
_entity_poly.pdbx_seq_one_letter_code
_entity_poly.pdbx_strand_id
1 'polypeptide(L)'
;MDYNRARANVLKNVSMVTFFLLNPEREVSTIAILVSFNGKKYRRSIHESIPVNLWNNDKKRVRVSAKYQQGNIINDTLSKWEVAALRTLSHFKEYYNAPSKDEFFEVLDREFYKDEVGEPTQK
;
A
#
# COMPACT_ATOMS: atom_id res chain seq x y z
N MET A 1 17.34 26.23 20.15
CA MET A 1 16.72 25.26 19.26
C MET A 1 16.27 24.03 20.01
N ASP A 2 15.16 23.62 19.70
CA ASP A 2 14.55 22.52 20.42
C ASP A 2 14.83 21.21 19.68
N TYR A 3 15.71 20.42 20.24
CA TYR A 3 16.11 19.16 19.66
C TYR A 3 14.91 18.19 19.56
N ASN A 4 14.11 18.15 20.60
CA ASN A 4 12.95 17.27 20.63
C ASN A 4 11.94 17.65 19.59
N ARG A 5 11.79 18.93 19.33
CA ARG A 5 10.86 19.42 18.33
C ARG A 5 11.29 18.99 16.93
N ALA A 6 12.57 19.12 16.64
CA ALA A 6 13.09 18.70 15.35
C ALA A 6 12.91 17.21 15.17
N ARG A 7 13.12 16.46 16.25
CA ARG A 7 12.96 15.02 16.22
C ARG A 7 11.50 14.63 15.98
N ALA A 8 10.57 15.34 16.61
CA ALA A 8 9.16 15.07 16.41
C ALA A 8 8.75 15.33 14.97
N ASN A 9 9.28 16.37 14.35
CA ASN A 9 8.98 16.65 12.95
C ASN A 9 9.49 15.55 12.05
N VAL A 10 10.67 15.03 12.32
CA VAL A 10 11.21 13.92 11.56
C VAL A 10 10.30 12.71 11.66
N LEU A 11 9.81 12.41 12.87
CA LEU A 11 8.92 11.27 13.05
C LEU A 11 7.61 11.46 12.34
N LYS A 12 7.09 12.68 12.28
CA LYS A 12 5.85 12.95 11.57
C LYS A 12 5.98 12.70 10.08
N ASN A 13 7.18 12.82 9.56
CA ASN A 13 7.42 12.69 8.14
C ASN A 13 7.85 11.28 7.75
N VAL A 14 7.86 10.35 8.70
CA VAL A 14 8.18 8.96 8.39
C VAL A 14 7.09 8.39 7.50
N SER A 15 7.50 7.82 6.38
CA SER A 15 6.57 7.21 5.44
C SER A 15 6.33 5.76 5.81
N MET A 16 5.13 5.28 5.54
CA MET A 16 4.76 3.91 5.88
C MET A 16 3.79 3.39 4.85
N VAL A 17 3.97 2.13 4.48
CA VAL A 17 3.06 1.43 3.59
C VAL A 17 2.58 0.18 4.31
N THR A 18 1.28 -0.02 4.37
CA THR A 18 0.72 -1.22 4.99
C THR A 18 -0.63 -1.55 4.35
N PHE A 19 -1.19 -2.68 4.77
CA PHE A 19 -2.47 -3.14 4.27
C PHE A 19 -3.39 -3.45 5.45
N PHE A 20 -4.69 -3.37 5.20
CA PHE A 20 -5.67 -3.68 6.24
C PHE A 20 -6.97 -4.13 5.60
N LEU A 21 -7.83 -4.74 6.40
CA LEU A 21 -9.13 -5.19 5.91
C LEU A 21 -10.15 -4.08 6.14
N LEU A 22 -10.95 -3.79 5.11
CA LEU A 22 -11.97 -2.76 5.21
C LEU A 22 -13.10 -3.16 6.15
N ASN A 23 -13.46 -4.45 6.17
CA ASN A 23 -14.57 -4.93 6.97
C ASN A 23 -14.16 -6.18 7.76
N PRO A 24 -13.26 -6.01 8.76
CA PRO A 24 -12.74 -7.20 9.46
C PRO A 24 -13.79 -7.93 10.29
N GLU A 25 -14.95 -7.31 10.50
CA GLU A 25 -16.03 -7.93 11.25
C GLU A 25 -16.90 -8.86 10.41
N ARG A 26 -16.68 -8.89 9.09
CA ARG A 26 -17.45 -9.74 8.19
C ARG A 26 -16.70 -11.03 7.90
N GLU A 27 -17.37 -11.95 7.23
CA GLU A 27 -16.72 -13.20 6.84
C GLU A 27 -15.72 -13.00 5.72
N VAL A 28 -16.02 -12.07 4.81
CA VAL A 28 -15.16 -11.73 3.69
C VAL A 28 -14.96 -10.24 3.69
N SER A 29 -13.75 -9.83 3.43
CA SER A 29 -13.43 -8.40 3.38
C SER A 29 -12.50 -8.09 2.23
N THR A 30 -12.66 -6.88 1.71
CA THR A 30 -11.73 -6.33 0.74
C THR A 30 -10.50 -5.81 1.47
N ILE A 31 -9.34 -5.97 0.84
CA ILE A 31 -8.07 -5.46 1.36
C ILE A 31 -7.88 -4.03 0.86
N ALA A 32 -7.36 -3.17 1.73
CA ALA A 32 -7.04 -1.80 1.35
C ALA A 32 -5.57 -1.53 1.62
N ILE A 33 -5.00 -0.62 0.85
CA ILE A 33 -3.65 -0.13 1.08
C ILE A 33 -3.73 1.18 1.84
N LEU A 34 -2.81 1.37 2.76
CA LEU A 34 -2.66 2.61 3.51
C LEU A 34 -1.23 3.09 3.36
N VAL A 35 -1.07 4.31 2.89
CA VAL A 35 0.25 4.94 2.76
C VAL A 35 0.24 6.22 3.56
N SER A 36 1.23 6.38 4.44
CA SER A 36 1.41 7.61 5.20
C SER A 36 2.59 8.38 4.63
N PHE A 37 2.39 9.68 4.41
CA PHE A 37 3.42 10.52 3.83
C PHE A 37 3.24 11.96 4.30
N ASN A 38 4.25 12.49 4.98
CA ASN A 38 4.23 13.87 5.48
C ASN A 38 2.99 14.17 6.30
N GLY A 39 2.62 13.22 7.16
CA GLY A 39 1.49 13.41 8.06
C GLY A 39 0.13 13.19 7.43
N LYS A 40 0.10 12.92 6.14
CA LYS A 40 -1.15 12.67 5.43
C LYS A 40 -1.29 11.19 5.14
N LYS A 41 -2.51 10.69 5.17
CA LYS A 41 -2.77 9.27 4.94
C LYS A 41 -3.58 9.10 3.68
N TYR A 42 -3.14 8.16 2.84
CA TYR A 42 -3.82 7.81 1.60
C TYR A 42 -4.25 6.36 1.71
N ARG A 43 -5.55 6.13 1.57
CA ARG A 43 -6.06 4.76 1.69
C ARG A 43 -7.05 4.48 0.58
N ARG A 44 -7.05 3.24 0.11
CA ARG A 44 -7.91 2.85 -0.99
C ARG A 44 -7.95 1.33 -1.07
N SER A 45 -9.11 0.82 -1.50
CA SER A 45 -9.24 -0.60 -1.81
C SER A 45 -8.30 -0.98 -2.94
N ILE A 46 -7.74 -2.18 -2.87
CA ILE A 46 -6.95 -2.70 -3.98
C ILE A 46 -7.73 -3.75 -4.76
N HIS A 47 -9.04 -3.88 -4.48
CA HIS A 47 -9.97 -4.74 -5.22
C HIS A 47 -9.62 -6.22 -5.10
N GLU A 48 -9.07 -6.62 -3.95
CA GLU A 48 -8.85 -8.02 -3.62
C GLU A 48 -9.65 -8.32 -2.37
N SER A 49 -10.39 -9.43 -2.40
CA SER A 49 -11.20 -9.83 -1.26
C SER A 49 -10.78 -11.21 -0.78
N ILE A 50 -10.79 -11.40 0.53
CA ILE A 50 -10.37 -12.67 1.13
C ILE A 50 -11.29 -13.02 2.30
N PRO A 51 -11.35 -14.31 2.67
CA PRO A 51 -11.96 -14.66 3.95
C PRO A 51 -11.18 -14.01 5.08
N VAL A 52 -11.87 -13.35 5.98
CA VAL A 52 -11.23 -12.58 7.04
C VAL A 52 -10.34 -13.46 7.92
N ASN A 53 -10.76 -14.71 8.17
CA ASN A 53 -9.98 -15.58 9.03
C ASN A 53 -8.66 -16.01 8.42
N LEU A 54 -8.41 -15.71 7.15
CA LEU A 54 -7.14 -16.00 6.51
C LEU A 54 -6.17 -14.83 6.54
N TRP A 55 -6.60 -13.70 7.11
CA TRP A 55 -5.73 -12.52 7.17
C TRP A 55 -4.77 -12.64 8.36
N ASN A 56 -3.48 -12.52 8.08
CA ASN A 56 -2.47 -12.45 9.13
C ASN A 56 -2.19 -10.98 9.41
N ASN A 57 -2.77 -10.48 10.48
CA ASN A 57 -2.66 -9.06 10.77
C ASN A 57 -1.26 -8.63 11.19
N ASP A 58 -0.47 -9.55 11.71
CA ASP A 58 0.90 -9.21 12.09
C ASP A 58 1.77 -8.99 10.87
N LYS A 59 1.63 -9.85 9.87
CA LYS A 59 2.43 -9.77 8.65
C LYS A 59 1.78 -8.94 7.57
N LYS A 60 0.50 -8.58 7.73
CA LYS A 60 -0.26 -7.85 6.73
C LYS A 60 -0.27 -8.60 5.40
N ARG A 61 -0.55 -9.89 5.50
CA ARG A 61 -0.58 -10.78 4.35
C ARG A 61 -1.63 -11.85 4.56
N VAL A 62 -1.96 -12.57 3.50
CA VAL A 62 -2.92 -13.67 3.55
C VAL A 62 -2.19 -14.93 3.99
N ARG A 63 -2.82 -15.71 4.87
CA ARG A 63 -2.26 -17.00 5.27
C ARG A 63 -2.34 -17.94 4.08
N VAL A 64 -1.25 -18.65 3.84
CA VAL A 64 -1.15 -19.55 2.70
C VAL A 64 -1.29 -20.99 3.20
N SER A 65 -2.11 -21.78 2.50
CA SER A 65 -2.27 -23.18 2.83
C SER A 65 -2.63 -23.94 1.57
N ALA A 66 -2.55 -25.27 1.68
CA ALA A 66 -2.93 -26.12 0.55
C ALA A 66 -4.39 -25.90 0.15
N LYS A 67 -5.23 -25.50 1.11
CA LYS A 67 -6.65 -25.31 0.84
C LYS A 67 -6.95 -23.94 0.25
N TYR A 68 -6.03 -23.00 0.36
CA TYR A 68 -6.26 -21.66 -0.16
C TYR A 68 -5.01 -21.18 -0.90
N GLN A 69 -4.83 -21.73 -2.07
CA GLN A 69 -3.64 -21.42 -2.87
C GLN A 69 -3.67 -20.03 -3.45
N GLN A 70 -4.86 -19.43 -3.59
CA GLN A 70 -4.95 -18.05 -4.02
C GLN A 70 -4.22 -17.10 -3.09
N GLY A 71 -3.94 -17.53 -1.86
CA GLY A 71 -3.19 -16.70 -0.94
C GLY A 71 -1.85 -16.27 -1.49
N ASN A 72 -1.15 -17.16 -2.20
CA ASN A 72 0.12 -16.82 -2.82
C ASN A 72 -0.04 -15.73 -3.88
N ILE A 73 -1.05 -15.87 -4.70
CA ILE A 73 -1.29 -14.92 -5.78
C ILE A 73 -1.64 -13.55 -5.19
N ILE A 74 -2.49 -13.54 -4.18
CA ILE A 74 -2.88 -12.28 -3.56
C ILE A 74 -1.67 -11.64 -2.87
N ASN A 75 -0.85 -12.43 -2.18
CA ASN A 75 0.34 -11.88 -1.52
C ASN A 75 1.32 -11.30 -2.54
N ASP A 76 1.45 -11.92 -3.70
CA ASP A 76 2.29 -11.36 -4.76
C ASP A 76 1.74 -10.01 -5.21
N THR A 77 0.41 -9.91 -5.35
CA THR A 77 -0.22 -8.64 -5.71
C THR A 77 0.02 -7.59 -4.63
N LEU A 78 -0.08 -7.98 -3.36
CA LEU A 78 0.20 -7.04 -2.27
C LEU A 78 1.64 -6.54 -2.33
N SER A 79 2.57 -7.43 -2.62
CA SER A 79 3.98 -7.04 -2.75
C SER A 79 4.19 -6.07 -3.92
N LYS A 80 3.47 -6.26 -5.01
CA LYS A 80 3.54 -5.34 -6.14
C LYS A 80 3.01 -3.96 -5.76
N TRP A 81 1.90 -3.93 -5.01
CA TRP A 81 1.38 -2.65 -4.55
C TRP A 81 2.36 -1.97 -3.59
N GLU A 82 3.01 -2.75 -2.75
CA GLU A 82 3.99 -2.19 -1.82
C GLU A 82 5.15 -1.54 -2.58
N VAL A 83 5.67 -2.23 -3.60
CA VAL A 83 6.74 -1.67 -4.41
C VAL A 83 6.27 -0.42 -5.14
N ALA A 84 5.06 -0.45 -5.70
CA ALA A 84 4.52 0.71 -6.38
C ALA A 84 4.38 1.89 -5.43
N ALA A 85 3.95 1.62 -4.19
CA ALA A 85 3.81 2.68 -3.20
C ALA A 85 5.16 3.28 -2.82
N LEU A 86 6.19 2.44 -2.70
CA LEU A 86 7.53 2.94 -2.40
C LEU A 86 8.06 3.82 -3.53
N ARG A 87 7.78 3.44 -4.78
CA ARG A 87 8.16 4.26 -5.92
C ARG A 87 7.40 5.57 -5.94
N THR A 88 6.12 5.52 -5.56
CA THR A 88 5.31 6.73 -5.48
C THR A 88 5.85 7.68 -4.42
N LEU A 89 6.22 7.14 -3.25
CA LEU A 89 6.82 7.96 -2.21
C LEU A 89 8.12 8.58 -2.69
N SER A 90 8.92 7.83 -3.43
CA SER A 90 10.15 8.35 -3.98
C SER A 90 9.87 9.47 -4.98
N HIS A 91 8.80 9.35 -5.75
CA HIS A 91 8.40 10.37 -6.72
C HIS A 91 8.09 11.70 -6.03
N PHE A 92 7.42 11.63 -4.86
CA PHE A 92 6.98 12.85 -4.17
C PHE A 92 7.91 13.28 -3.05
N LYS A 93 9.04 12.61 -2.85
CA LYS A 93 9.86 12.87 -1.67
C LYS A 93 10.41 14.29 -1.61
N GLU A 94 10.56 14.93 -2.78
CA GLU A 94 11.09 16.29 -2.84
C GLU A 94 9.99 17.34 -2.78
N TYR A 95 8.76 16.92 -2.75
CA TYR A 95 7.65 17.86 -2.71
C TYR A 95 7.57 18.52 -1.34
N TYR A 96 7.40 19.83 -1.35
CA TYR A 96 7.27 20.57 -0.12
C TYR A 96 6.00 20.19 0.63
N ASN A 97 4.89 20.08 -0.10
CA ASN A 97 3.61 19.67 0.48
C ASN A 97 3.23 18.30 -0.01
N ALA A 98 2.46 17.59 0.81
CA ALA A 98 1.94 16.29 0.41
C ALA A 98 1.00 16.49 -0.79
N PRO A 99 1.03 15.58 -1.76
CA PRO A 99 0.14 15.69 -2.92
C PRO A 99 -1.32 15.47 -2.53
N SER A 100 -2.22 15.88 -3.39
CA SER A 100 -3.64 15.59 -3.21
C SER A 100 -3.86 14.09 -3.33
N LYS A 101 -5.03 13.63 -2.87
CA LYS A 101 -5.36 12.23 -2.97
C LYS A 101 -5.37 11.76 -4.43
N ASP A 102 -5.99 12.54 -5.31
CA ASP A 102 -6.05 12.18 -6.72
C ASP A 102 -4.67 12.11 -7.34
N GLU A 103 -3.84 13.08 -7.02
CA GLU A 103 -2.47 13.14 -7.54
C GLU A 103 -1.66 11.96 -7.07
N PHE A 104 -1.79 11.62 -5.79
CA PHE A 104 -1.05 10.50 -5.22
C PHE A 104 -1.44 9.20 -5.88
N PHE A 105 -2.74 8.94 -6.00
CA PHE A 105 -3.20 7.67 -6.56
C PHE A 105 -2.99 7.57 -8.06
N GLU A 106 -2.94 8.70 -8.75
CA GLU A 106 -2.59 8.66 -10.16
C GLU A 106 -1.16 8.11 -10.35
N VAL A 107 -0.23 8.57 -9.54
CA VAL A 107 1.14 8.09 -9.62
C VAL A 107 1.23 6.64 -9.15
N LEU A 108 0.51 6.32 -8.06
CA LEU A 108 0.51 4.95 -7.55
C LEU A 108 0.03 3.96 -8.60
N ASP A 109 -1.07 4.28 -9.27
CA ASP A 109 -1.61 3.39 -10.30
C ASP A 109 -0.63 3.26 -11.45
N ARG A 110 -0.02 4.36 -11.85
CA ARG A 110 0.95 4.32 -12.94
C ARG A 110 2.12 3.42 -12.57
N GLU A 111 2.61 3.51 -11.34
CA GLU A 111 3.74 2.69 -10.93
C GLU A 111 3.36 1.22 -10.81
N PHE A 112 2.14 0.94 -10.36
CA PHE A 112 1.69 -0.45 -10.23
C PHE A 112 1.53 -1.12 -11.60
N TYR A 113 0.88 -0.44 -12.54
CA TYR A 113 0.59 -1.04 -13.84
C TYR A 113 1.73 -0.92 -14.82
N LYS A 114 2.76 -0.20 -14.45
CA LYS A 114 3.91 0.03 -15.32
C LYS A 114 4.56 -1.27 -15.76
N ASP A 115 4.79 -2.19 -14.83
CA ASP A 115 5.45 -3.44 -15.15
C ASP A 115 4.59 -4.33 -16.03
N GLU A 116 3.28 -4.29 -15.81
CA GLU A 116 2.36 -5.12 -16.59
C GLU A 116 2.21 -4.60 -18.02
N VAL A 117 2.14 -3.29 -18.16
CA VAL A 117 1.97 -2.67 -19.47
C VAL A 117 3.27 -2.69 -20.25
N GLY A 118 4.38 -2.61 -19.57
CA GLY A 118 5.68 -2.51 -20.22
C GLY A 118 6.14 -3.77 -20.90
N GLU A 119 5.41 -4.83 -20.73
CA GLU A 119 5.75 -6.09 -21.36
C GLU A 119 5.54 -6.05 -22.81
N PRO A 120 5.68 -6.15 -23.40
CA PRO A 120 5.46 -5.97 -24.43
C PRO A 120 5.08 -5.93 -25.41
N THR A 121 5.14 -5.54 -25.11
CA THR A 121 4.95 -5.29 -25.70
C THR A 121 4.75 -5.64 -26.54
N GLN A 122 4.70 -5.86 -26.50
CA GLN A 122 4.67 -6.11 -26.95
C GLN A 122 4.37 -6.16 -27.80
N LYS A 123 4.49 -6.22 -28.21
CA LYS A 123 4.53 -6.18 -28.87
C LYS A 123 4.38 -6.17 -29.38
#